data_57cf87986031a28331dd2b70d0c6d39a
#
_entry.id   57cf87986031a28331dd2b70d0c6d39a
#
_cell.length_a   1.000
_cell.length_b   1.000
_cell.length_c   1.000
_cell.angle_alpha   90.00
_cell.angle_beta   90.00
_cell.angle_gamma   90.00
#
_symmetry.space_group_name_H-M   'P 1'
#
loop_
_entity.id
_entity.type
_entity.pdbx_description
1 polymer ?
#
loop_
_entity_poly.entity_id
_entity_poly.type
_entity_poly.pdbx_seq_one_letter_code
_entity_poly.pdbx_strand_id
1 'polypeptide(L)'
;TLPQARFLLMSATLGDTARFEESIAELTGAPVALVKTMDRPVPLDWEYSEKPLHETLLAQLEAKKTPVYVVHFAQRAASEHAQDLMSIDFLSKEDKAAIKQELTGFRWDTPFGAELRRFVHHGVGVHHAGMLPKYRRVVERLAGKGLLKIICGTDTLGVGVNIPLRTVVFTKLC
;
A
#
# COMPACT_ATOMS: atom_id res chain seq x y z
N THR A 1 28.92 11.59 22.62
CA THR A 1 29.61 10.80 21.55
C THR A 1 29.93 9.43 22.11
N LEU A 2 29.58 8.37 21.36
CA LEU A 2 29.90 6.99 21.72
C LEU A 2 31.02 6.51 20.78
N PRO A 3 32.31 6.65 21.20
CA PRO A 3 33.47 6.44 20.30
C PRO A 3 33.62 4.98 19.82
N GLN A 4 32.89 4.04 20.42
CA GLN A 4 32.93 2.64 20.03
C GLN A 4 31.60 2.15 19.38
N ALA A 5 30.68 3.07 19.05
CA ALA A 5 29.42 2.72 18.43
C ALA A 5 29.67 2.24 17.00
N ARG A 6 29.03 1.13 16.64
CA ARG A 6 28.96 0.66 15.27
C ARG A 6 27.61 1.05 14.69
N PHE A 7 27.62 1.53 13.46
CA PHE A 7 26.41 1.96 12.76
C PHE A 7 26.05 0.93 11.67
N LEU A 8 24.78 0.56 11.62
CA LEU A 8 24.19 -0.22 10.52
C LEU A 8 23.08 0.62 9.91
N LEU A 9 23.29 1.08 8.67
CA LEU A 9 22.27 1.79 7.91
C LEU A 9 21.63 0.80 6.95
N MET A 10 20.32 0.72 6.97
CA MET A 10 19.56 -0.19 6.12
C MET A 10 18.54 0.61 5.30
N SER A 11 18.52 0.40 4.00
CA SER A 11 17.53 0.98 3.10
C SER A 11 17.30 0.07 1.90
N ALA A 12 16.05 -0.01 1.45
CA ALA A 12 15.70 -0.72 0.22
C ALA A 12 15.73 0.18 -1.03
N THR A 13 15.85 1.50 -0.86
CA THR A 13 15.60 2.49 -1.92
C THR A 13 16.70 3.52 -2.13
N LEU A 14 17.80 3.44 -1.37
CA LEU A 14 18.96 4.31 -1.58
C LEU A 14 19.64 3.97 -2.92
N GLY A 15 19.75 4.96 -3.79
CA GLY A 15 20.45 4.85 -5.06
C GLY A 15 21.96 4.89 -4.89
N ASP A 16 22.58 6.07 -5.06
CA ASP A 16 24.00 6.29 -4.84
C ASP A 16 24.28 6.51 -3.35
N THR A 17 25.16 5.70 -2.79
CA THR A 17 25.51 5.70 -1.37
C THR A 17 26.86 6.36 -1.07
N ALA A 18 27.63 6.76 -2.09
CA ALA A 18 28.99 7.24 -1.93
C ALA A 18 29.15 8.35 -0.88
N ARG A 19 28.27 9.36 -0.90
CA ARG A 19 28.31 10.45 0.09
C ARG A 19 28.04 10.00 1.51
N PHE A 20 27.17 9.00 1.70
CA PHE A 20 26.89 8.44 3.03
C PHE A 20 28.09 7.65 3.55
N GLU A 21 28.74 6.88 2.66
CA GLU A 21 29.94 6.09 3.00
C GLU A 21 31.09 7.01 3.41
N GLU A 22 31.37 8.04 2.63
CA GLU A 22 32.39 9.06 2.94
C GLU A 22 32.11 9.75 4.28
N SER A 23 30.88 10.27 4.48
CA SER A 23 30.52 10.97 5.71
C SER A 23 30.61 10.07 6.95
N ILE A 24 30.23 8.80 6.85
CA ILE A 24 30.32 7.85 7.98
C ILE A 24 31.77 7.51 8.27
N ALA A 25 32.60 7.29 7.24
CA ALA A 25 34.02 7.03 7.41
C ALA A 25 34.74 8.21 8.08
N GLU A 26 34.46 9.44 7.66
CA GLU A 26 35.00 10.66 8.29
C GLU A 26 34.55 10.83 9.74
N LEU A 27 33.27 10.64 10.04
CA LEU A 27 32.72 10.81 11.38
C LEU A 27 33.18 9.74 12.38
N THR A 28 33.42 8.53 11.89
CA THR A 28 33.75 7.38 12.77
C THR A 28 35.24 7.06 12.80
N GLY A 29 36.01 7.51 11.82
CA GLY A 29 37.41 7.09 11.61
C GLY A 29 37.55 5.60 11.28
N ALA A 30 36.47 4.91 10.91
CA ALA A 30 36.43 3.47 10.66
C ALA A 30 36.05 3.17 9.20
N PRO A 31 36.52 2.05 8.65
CA PRO A 31 36.14 1.65 7.29
C PRO A 31 34.64 1.33 7.21
N VAL A 32 34.00 1.75 6.12
CA VAL A 32 32.59 1.45 5.82
C VAL A 32 32.53 0.25 4.88
N ALA A 33 31.68 -0.72 5.20
CA ALA A 33 31.38 -1.85 4.34
C ALA A 33 30.01 -1.68 3.68
N LEU A 34 29.97 -1.59 2.36
CA LEU A 34 28.72 -1.57 1.59
C LEU A 34 28.32 -2.99 1.22
N VAL A 35 27.12 -3.38 1.63
CA VAL A 35 26.48 -4.64 1.19
C VAL A 35 25.29 -4.27 0.31
N LYS A 36 25.36 -4.55 -0.97
CA LYS A 36 24.32 -4.27 -1.97
C LYS A 36 24.01 -5.53 -2.77
N THR A 37 22.73 -5.86 -2.89
CA THR A 37 22.28 -6.93 -3.75
C THR A 37 21.17 -6.44 -4.69
N MET A 38 21.16 -6.98 -5.90
CA MET A 38 20.09 -6.76 -6.89
C MET A 38 19.13 -7.96 -6.92
N ASP A 39 19.45 -9.03 -6.21
CA ASP A 39 18.58 -10.20 -6.12
C ASP A 39 17.32 -9.85 -5.32
N ARG A 40 16.19 -9.96 -5.98
CA ARG A 40 14.87 -9.72 -5.37
C ARG A 40 14.20 -11.05 -5.09
N PRO A 41 13.87 -11.36 -3.82
CA PRO A 41 13.10 -12.57 -3.47
C PRO A 41 11.72 -12.60 -4.13
N VAL A 42 11.14 -11.40 -4.40
CA VAL A 42 9.89 -11.24 -5.12
C VAL A 42 10.18 -10.53 -6.43
N PRO A 43 9.94 -11.18 -7.58
CA PRO A 43 10.09 -10.54 -8.89
C PRO A 43 9.19 -9.31 -9.01
N LEU A 44 9.65 -8.31 -9.74
CA LEU A 44 8.90 -7.10 -10.03
C LEU A 44 8.88 -6.88 -11.55
N ASP A 45 7.68 -6.98 -12.12
CA ASP A 45 7.41 -6.71 -13.51
C ASP A 45 6.76 -5.33 -13.66
N TRP A 46 7.07 -4.63 -14.75
CA TRP A 46 6.54 -3.32 -15.07
C TRP A 46 5.72 -3.39 -16.35
N GLU A 47 4.56 -2.78 -16.32
CA GLU A 47 3.67 -2.68 -17.46
C GLU A 47 3.18 -1.23 -17.59
N TYR A 48 3.25 -0.66 -18.78
CA TYR A 48 2.62 0.62 -19.10
C TYR A 48 1.30 0.35 -19.83
N SER A 49 0.22 0.94 -19.35
CA SER A 49 -1.11 0.78 -19.93
C SER A 49 -1.69 2.13 -20.33
N GLU A 50 -2.14 2.25 -21.57
CA GLU A 50 -2.90 3.40 -22.09
C GLU A 50 -4.41 3.21 -21.94
N LYS A 51 -4.84 2.04 -21.44
CA LYS A 51 -6.26 1.75 -21.20
C LYS A 51 -6.83 2.62 -20.08
N PRO A 52 -8.12 2.92 -20.11
CA PRO A 52 -8.80 3.53 -18.97
C PRO A 52 -8.54 2.76 -17.68
N LEU A 53 -8.41 3.49 -16.57
CA LEU A 53 -8.04 2.90 -15.28
C LEU A 53 -8.99 1.76 -14.86
N HIS A 54 -10.30 1.93 -15.08
CA HIS A 54 -11.28 0.89 -14.72
C HIS A 54 -11.08 -0.43 -15.51
N GLU A 55 -10.73 -0.36 -16.81
CA GLU A 55 -10.42 -1.53 -17.61
C GLU A 55 -9.14 -2.22 -17.14
N THR A 56 -8.12 -1.43 -16.81
CA THR A 56 -6.87 -1.94 -16.23
C THR A 56 -7.14 -2.68 -14.93
N LEU A 57 -7.98 -2.13 -14.04
CA LEU A 57 -8.33 -2.77 -12.77
C LEU A 57 -9.12 -4.07 -12.97
N LEU A 58 -10.10 -4.07 -13.88
CA LEU A 58 -10.87 -5.27 -14.19
C LEU A 58 -9.96 -6.39 -14.73
N ALA A 59 -9.03 -6.07 -15.62
CA ALA A 59 -8.04 -7.04 -16.11
C ALA A 59 -7.17 -7.64 -14.99
N GLN A 60 -6.76 -6.84 -13.99
CA GLN A 60 -6.01 -7.34 -12.84
C GLN A 60 -6.87 -8.24 -11.93
N LEU A 61 -8.16 -7.91 -11.76
CA LEU A 61 -9.11 -8.74 -11.01
C LEU A 61 -9.34 -10.10 -11.70
N GLU A 62 -9.57 -10.11 -13.00
CA GLU A 62 -9.73 -11.32 -13.81
C GLU A 62 -8.47 -12.20 -13.80
N ALA A 63 -7.30 -11.58 -13.88
CA ALA A 63 -6.01 -12.25 -13.78
C ALA A 63 -5.66 -12.74 -12.36
N LYS A 64 -6.54 -12.51 -11.37
CA LYS A 64 -6.32 -12.83 -9.94
C LYS A 64 -5.05 -12.19 -9.35
N LYS A 65 -4.65 -11.04 -9.87
CA LYS A 65 -3.50 -10.25 -9.40
C LYS A 65 -3.90 -9.25 -8.32
N THR A 66 -4.67 -9.71 -7.34
CA THR A 66 -5.16 -8.91 -6.19
C THR A 66 -4.43 -9.25 -4.90
N PRO A 67 -4.38 -8.37 -3.90
CA PRO A 67 -4.90 -7.01 -3.87
C PRO A 67 -4.18 -6.04 -4.82
N VAL A 68 -4.95 -5.14 -5.43
CA VAL A 68 -4.43 -4.04 -6.27
C VAL A 68 -4.39 -2.77 -5.43
N TYR A 69 -3.23 -2.12 -5.35
CA TYR A 69 -3.10 -0.80 -4.74
C TYR A 69 -3.07 0.28 -5.82
N VAL A 70 -4.02 1.19 -5.78
CA VAL A 70 -4.11 2.32 -6.72
C VAL A 70 -3.57 3.56 -6.05
N VAL A 71 -2.46 4.08 -6.55
CA VAL A 71 -1.77 5.25 -6.03
C VAL A 71 -2.37 6.51 -6.63
N HIS A 72 -2.92 7.36 -5.78
CA HIS A 72 -3.44 8.68 -6.11
C HIS A 72 -2.55 9.78 -5.51
N PHE A 73 -2.48 10.93 -6.18
CA PHE A 73 -1.70 12.08 -5.70
C PHE A 73 -2.46 12.95 -4.68
N ALA A 74 -3.77 12.71 -4.52
CA ALA A 74 -4.61 13.43 -3.56
C ALA A 74 -5.53 12.48 -2.81
N GLN A 75 -5.74 12.73 -1.52
CA GLN A 75 -6.62 11.94 -0.65
C GLN A 75 -8.06 11.94 -1.17
N ARG A 76 -8.53 13.09 -1.65
CA ARG A 76 -9.86 13.24 -2.22
C ARG A 76 -10.05 12.35 -3.46
N ALA A 77 -9.08 12.34 -4.37
CA ALA A 77 -9.12 11.50 -5.57
C ALA A 77 -9.16 10.00 -5.22
N ALA A 78 -8.49 9.58 -4.14
CA ALA A 78 -8.55 8.20 -3.66
C ALA A 78 -9.96 7.82 -3.18
N SER A 79 -10.64 8.71 -2.44
CA SER A 79 -12.01 8.48 -1.95
C SER A 79 -13.04 8.52 -3.08
N GLU A 80 -12.92 9.48 -4.01
CA GLU A 80 -13.79 9.57 -5.19
C GLU A 80 -13.69 8.32 -6.05
N HIS A 81 -12.48 7.85 -6.33
CA HIS A 81 -12.27 6.62 -7.10
C HIS A 81 -12.80 5.38 -6.37
N ALA A 82 -12.64 5.30 -5.03
CA ALA A 82 -13.25 4.23 -4.25
C ALA A 82 -14.78 4.24 -4.36
N GLN A 83 -15.40 5.42 -4.41
CA GLN A 83 -16.86 5.56 -4.63
C GLN A 83 -17.26 5.09 -6.03
N ASP A 84 -16.50 5.40 -7.06
CA ASP A 84 -16.80 4.98 -8.44
C ASP A 84 -16.75 3.46 -8.58
N LEU A 85 -15.82 2.80 -7.88
CA LEU A 85 -15.68 1.33 -7.87
C LEU A 85 -16.86 0.61 -7.21
N MET A 86 -17.71 1.31 -6.46
CA MET A 86 -18.91 0.73 -5.83
C MET A 86 -19.96 0.21 -6.83
N SER A 87 -19.87 0.63 -8.09
CA SER A 87 -20.75 0.15 -9.17
C SER A 87 -20.40 -1.28 -9.63
N ILE A 88 -19.25 -1.81 -9.25
CA ILE A 88 -18.74 -3.11 -9.71
C ILE A 88 -18.78 -4.11 -8.56
N ASP A 89 -19.44 -5.25 -8.76
CA ASP A 89 -19.43 -6.36 -7.77
C ASP A 89 -18.36 -7.39 -8.16
N PHE A 90 -17.28 -7.40 -7.42
CA PHE A 90 -16.14 -8.31 -7.62
C PHE A 90 -15.85 -9.22 -6.42
N LEU A 91 -16.76 -9.25 -5.43
CA LEU A 91 -16.62 -10.11 -4.27
C LEU A 91 -17.47 -11.38 -4.38
N SER A 92 -16.90 -12.50 -3.98
CA SER A 92 -17.67 -13.71 -3.76
C SER A 92 -18.63 -13.60 -2.56
N LYS A 93 -19.59 -14.50 -2.45
CA LYS A 93 -20.47 -14.55 -1.28
C LYS A 93 -19.70 -14.85 0.00
N GLU A 94 -18.67 -15.68 -0.10
CA GLU A 94 -17.76 -16.07 0.98
C GLU A 94 -16.96 -14.87 1.46
N ASP A 95 -16.37 -14.09 0.54
CA ASP A 95 -15.64 -12.86 0.88
C ASP A 95 -16.55 -11.85 1.61
N LYS A 96 -17.77 -11.65 1.11
CA LYS A 96 -18.77 -10.75 1.76
C LYS A 96 -19.11 -11.20 3.18
N ALA A 97 -19.28 -12.51 3.39
CA ALA A 97 -19.55 -13.06 4.71
C ALA A 97 -18.35 -12.90 5.66
N ALA A 98 -17.14 -13.16 5.17
CA ALA A 98 -15.90 -12.99 5.94
C ALA A 98 -15.68 -11.52 6.34
N ILE A 99 -15.88 -10.57 5.43
CA ILE A 99 -15.79 -9.14 5.73
C ILE A 99 -16.80 -8.75 6.82
N LYS A 100 -18.06 -9.21 6.71
CA LYS A 100 -19.08 -8.95 7.70
C LYS A 100 -18.69 -9.48 9.09
N GLN A 101 -18.13 -10.68 9.14
CA GLN A 101 -17.65 -11.28 10.38
C GLN A 101 -16.50 -10.47 11.00
N GLU A 102 -15.50 -10.08 10.20
CA GLU A 102 -14.34 -9.29 10.63
C GLU A 102 -14.71 -7.90 11.17
N LEU A 103 -15.81 -7.35 10.69
CA LEU A 103 -16.28 -6.02 11.06
C LEU A 103 -17.33 -6.05 12.18
N THR A 104 -17.66 -7.24 12.73
CA THR A 104 -18.61 -7.38 13.82
C THR A 104 -18.11 -6.60 15.05
N GLY A 105 -18.98 -5.74 15.61
CA GLY A 105 -18.65 -4.92 16.78
C GLY A 105 -17.76 -3.69 16.50
N PHE A 106 -17.29 -3.49 15.27
CA PHE A 106 -16.48 -2.32 14.96
C PHE A 106 -17.35 -1.06 14.86
N ARG A 107 -16.92 0.03 15.54
CA ARG A 107 -17.68 1.29 15.60
C ARG A 107 -17.24 2.26 14.48
N TRP A 108 -18.21 2.65 13.67
CA TRP A 108 -18.09 3.61 12.58
C TRP A 108 -18.73 4.95 12.98
N ASP A 109 -18.07 5.66 13.88
CA ASP A 109 -18.63 6.81 14.63
C ASP A 109 -18.33 8.17 13.98
N THR A 110 -17.86 8.20 12.74
CA THR A 110 -17.65 9.44 11.99
C THR A 110 -18.32 9.36 10.61
N PRO A 111 -18.64 10.51 9.96
CA PRO A 111 -19.16 10.52 8.59
C PRO A 111 -18.27 9.74 7.61
N PHE A 112 -16.96 9.99 7.65
CA PHE A 112 -16.01 9.25 6.84
C PHE A 112 -15.98 7.74 7.19
N GLY A 113 -16.13 7.40 8.47
CA GLY A 113 -16.23 6.00 8.89
C GLY A 113 -17.44 5.29 8.28
N ALA A 114 -18.60 5.95 8.21
CA ALA A 114 -19.80 5.41 7.58
C ALA A 114 -19.59 5.17 6.07
N GLU A 115 -18.89 6.09 5.40
CA GLU A 115 -18.51 5.95 3.98
C GLU A 115 -17.53 4.79 3.78
N LEU A 116 -16.45 4.74 4.56
CA LEU A 116 -15.47 3.67 4.52
C LEU A 116 -16.09 2.29 4.79
N ARG A 117 -17.07 2.20 5.69
CA ARG A 117 -17.82 0.97 5.92
C ARG A 117 -18.45 0.45 4.64
N ARG A 118 -19.06 1.32 3.83
CA ARG A 118 -19.64 0.95 2.54
C ARG A 118 -18.58 0.40 1.59
N PHE A 119 -17.44 1.08 1.48
CA PHE A 119 -16.33 0.67 0.62
C PHE A 119 -15.79 -0.71 1.00
N VAL A 120 -15.47 -0.94 2.27
CA VAL A 120 -14.88 -2.22 2.69
C VAL A 120 -15.84 -3.39 2.53
N HIS A 121 -17.17 -3.17 2.67
CA HIS A 121 -18.17 -4.21 2.37
C HIS A 121 -18.23 -4.59 0.89
N HIS A 122 -17.75 -3.75 -0.02
CA HIS A 122 -17.57 -4.03 -1.45
C HIS A 122 -16.16 -4.52 -1.80
N GLY A 123 -15.27 -4.74 -0.81
CA GLY A 123 -13.90 -5.17 -1.04
C GLY A 123 -12.97 -4.06 -1.52
N VAL A 124 -13.39 -2.81 -1.35
CA VAL A 124 -12.59 -1.61 -1.64
C VAL A 124 -12.07 -1.01 -0.33
N GLY A 125 -10.79 -0.74 -0.25
CA GLY A 125 -10.18 0.00 0.84
C GLY A 125 -9.84 1.43 0.43
N VAL A 126 -9.79 2.33 1.40
CA VAL A 126 -9.16 3.65 1.26
C VAL A 126 -8.05 3.76 2.28
N HIS A 127 -6.88 4.25 1.88
CA HIS A 127 -5.73 4.37 2.79
C HIS A 127 -4.91 5.63 2.51
N HIS A 128 -4.90 6.56 3.48
CA HIS A 128 -4.08 7.77 3.43
C HIS A 128 -3.81 8.32 4.84
N ALA A 129 -2.85 9.23 4.96
CA ALA A 129 -2.42 9.80 6.24
C ALA A 129 -3.51 10.58 7.00
N GLY A 130 -4.48 11.16 6.28
CA GLY A 130 -5.60 11.91 6.88
C GLY A 130 -6.66 11.05 7.56
N MET A 131 -6.57 9.72 7.49
CA MET A 131 -7.51 8.81 8.15
C MET A 131 -7.18 8.64 9.63
N LEU A 132 -8.23 8.46 10.46
CA LEU A 132 -8.05 8.05 11.85
C LEU A 132 -7.30 6.70 11.93
N PRO A 133 -6.38 6.53 12.88
CA PRO A 133 -5.59 5.29 13.00
C PRO A 133 -6.45 4.02 13.09
N LYS A 134 -7.61 4.07 13.75
CA LYS A 134 -8.52 2.93 13.87
C LYS A 134 -9.05 2.46 12.50
N TYR A 135 -9.32 3.37 11.58
CA TYR A 135 -9.80 3.05 10.23
C TYR A 135 -8.69 2.51 9.35
N ARG A 136 -7.48 3.09 9.43
CA ARG A 136 -6.31 2.54 8.73
C ARG A 136 -6.05 1.09 9.13
N ARG A 137 -6.04 0.79 10.44
CA ARG A 137 -5.86 -0.58 10.95
C ARG A 137 -6.91 -1.56 10.44
N VAL A 138 -8.16 -1.12 10.28
CA VAL A 138 -9.21 -1.98 9.70
C VAL A 138 -8.89 -2.30 8.24
N VAL A 139 -8.55 -1.31 7.43
CA VAL A 139 -8.18 -1.51 6.02
C VAL A 139 -6.95 -2.43 5.92
N GLU A 140 -5.91 -2.18 6.70
CA GLU A 140 -4.69 -2.98 6.75
C GLU A 140 -4.98 -4.44 7.15
N ARG A 141 -5.81 -4.66 8.17
CA ARG A 141 -6.21 -5.99 8.62
C ARG A 141 -7.00 -6.75 7.55
N LEU A 142 -7.99 -6.12 6.93
CA LEU A 142 -8.78 -6.74 5.86
C LEU A 142 -7.94 -7.03 4.63
N ALA A 143 -7.04 -6.11 4.27
CA ALA A 143 -6.10 -6.30 3.16
C ALA A 143 -5.11 -7.44 3.44
N GLY A 144 -4.56 -7.52 4.65
CA GLY A 144 -3.69 -8.62 5.07
C GLY A 144 -4.35 -9.99 5.03
N LYS A 145 -5.68 -10.04 5.15
CA LYS A 145 -6.49 -11.28 5.00
C LYS A 145 -6.94 -11.55 3.56
N GLY A 146 -6.55 -10.71 2.60
CA GLY A 146 -6.95 -10.85 1.19
C GLY A 146 -8.42 -10.54 0.90
N LEU A 147 -9.12 -9.92 1.86
CA LEU A 147 -10.55 -9.60 1.77
C LEU A 147 -10.83 -8.31 0.97
N LEU A 148 -9.84 -7.42 0.86
CA LEU A 148 -9.93 -6.26 -0.02
C LEU A 148 -9.26 -6.60 -1.35
N LYS A 149 -9.96 -6.35 -2.45
CA LYS A 149 -9.44 -6.60 -3.80
C LYS A 149 -8.76 -5.37 -4.38
N ILE A 150 -9.24 -4.19 -4.05
CA ILE A 150 -8.66 -2.90 -4.48
C ILE A 150 -8.51 -2.00 -3.26
N ILE A 151 -7.41 -1.27 -3.20
CA ILE A 151 -7.15 -0.26 -2.19
C ILE A 151 -6.77 1.03 -2.90
N CYS A 152 -7.58 2.07 -2.76
CA CYS A 152 -7.28 3.41 -3.27
C CYS A 152 -6.56 4.21 -2.18
N GLY A 153 -5.41 4.77 -2.49
CA GLY A 153 -4.68 5.52 -1.47
C GLY A 153 -3.61 6.42 -2.04
N THR A 154 -2.89 7.08 -1.15
CA THR A 154 -1.71 7.87 -1.49
C THR A 154 -0.44 7.06 -1.24
N ASP A 155 0.72 7.62 -1.49
CA ASP A 155 2.04 7.00 -1.31
C ASP A 155 2.33 6.46 0.12
N THR A 156 1.47 6.78 1.08
CA THR A 156 1.67 6.44 2.51
C THR A 156 1.59 4.95 2.84
N LEU A 157 1.00 4.12 1.99
CA LEU A 157 0.89 2.67 2.25
C LEU A 157 2.25 1.96 2.09
N GLY A 158 3.17 2.53 1.31
CA GLY A 158 4.51 1.95 1.11
C GLY A 158 5.44 2.08 2.33
N VAL A 159 5.07 2.85 3.34
CA VAL A 159 5.92 3.14 4.50
C VAL A 159 5.36 2.49 5.77
N GLY A 160 6.02 1.45 6.24
CA GLY A 160 5.74 0.84 7.54
C GLY A 160 4.50 -0.06 7.63
N VAL A 161 3.86 -0.39 6.51
CA VAL A 161 2.69 -1.29 6.48
C VAL A 161 3.02 -2.53 5.67
N ASN A 162 2.96 -3.69 6.30
CA ASN A 162 3.18 -4.97 5.62
C ASN A 162 1.85 -5.53 5.12
N ILE A 163 1.41 -5.06 3.96
CA ILE A 163 0.25 -5.63 3.25
C ILE A 163 0.78 -6.42 2.05
N PRO A 164 0.35 -7.66 1.84
CA PRO A 164 0.76 -8.47 0.69
C PRO A 164 0.08 -7.96 -0.58
N LEU A 165 0.57 -6.86 -1.15
CA LEU A 165 0.10 -6.30 -2.41
C LEU A 165 0.61 -7.15 -3.58
N ARG A 166 -0.27 -7.48 -4.50
CA ARG A 166 0.09 -8.20 -5.74
C ARG A 166 0.39 -7.25 -6.88
N THR A 167 -0.35 -6.16 -6.99
CA THR A 167 -0.23 -5.17 -8.05
C THR A 167 -0.28 -3.76 -7.47
N VAL A 168 0.55 -2.87 -8.00
CA VAL A 168 0.50 -1.43 -7.71
C VAL A 168 0.24 -0.71 -9.03
N VAL A 169 -0.76 0.16 -9.05
CA VAL A 169 -1.14 0.96 -10.22
C VAL A 169 -0.95 2.43 -9.89
N PHE A 170 -0.12 3.11 -10.65
CA PHE A 170 0.03 4.56 -10.59
C PHE A 170 -0.94 5.21 -11.58
N THR A 171 -1.78 6.12 -11.11
CA THR A 171 -2.79 6.79 -11.95
C THR A 171 -2.19 7.84 -12.88
N LYS A 172 -0.99 8.31 -12.60
CA LYS A 172 -0.22 9.25 -13.40
C LYS A 172 1.27 8.98 -13.25
N LEU A 173 2.03 9.27 -14.29
CA LEU A 173 3.48 9.41 -14.23
C LEU A 173 3.80 10.91 -14.10
N CYS A 174 4.72 11.27 -13.22
CA CYS A 174 5.21 12.65 -13.07
C CYS A 174 6.41 12.87 -13.96
#